data_e9acc53a7e8f9371654d93ff04b93dc6
#
_entry.id   e9acc53a7e8f9371654d93ff04b93dc6
#
_cell.length_a   1.000
_cell.length_b   1.000
_cell.length_c   1.000
_cell.angle_alpha   90.00
_cell.angle_beta   90.00
_cell.angle_gamma   90.00
#
_symmetry.space_group_name_H-M   'P 1'
#
loop_
_entity.id
_entity.type
_entity.pdbx_description
1 polymer ?
#
loop_
_entity_poly.entity_id
_entity_poly.type
_entity_poly.pdbx_seq_one_letter_code
_entity_poly.pdbx_strand_id
1 'polypeptide(L)'
;MTGMNVWNRATLAIVRKPVRSGIIGLLMLMVFTSLVAQVGVSTALQKMSDDIGRSMGIGFTVDTGENPASLKEASRFSRIPGVGKTVYERKTLAGVDGAHPVVPEHGPRLDSGLSTQVSVLGTTDSSLSEEFQSGLYRLEQGHHISGNGRNVLIHRDFARENGLSVGSTLRLSQEDRDSTVRVAGIFSGNVQAQSPMP
;
A
#
# COMPACT_ATOMS: atom_id res chain seq x y z
N MET A 1 -32.90 -20.64 65.36
CA MET A 1 -31.53 -20.23 65.06
C MET A 1 -31.45 -19.91 63.59
N THR A 2 -31.67 -18.67 63.23
CA THR A 2 -31.69 -18.18 61.86
C THR A 2 -30.24 -18.03 61.37
N GLY A 3 -29.81 -18.89 60.50
CA GLY A 3 -28.48 -18.85 59.89
C GLY A 3 -28.30 -17.55 59.14
N MET A 4 -27.39 -16.72 59.55
CA MET A 4 -27.00 -15.49 58.88
C MET A 4 -26.46 -15.84 57.51
N ASN A 5 -27.11 -15.41 56.45
CA ASN A 5 -26.73 -15.65 55.07
C ASN A 5 -25.26 -15.24 54.79
N VAL A 6 -24.54 -16.04 54.05
CA VAL A 6 -23.12 -15.81 53.71
C VAL A 6 -22.90 -14.42 53.16
N TRP A 7 -23.88 -13.88 52.43
CA TRP A 7 -23.87 -12.51 51.90
C TRP A 7 -23.85 -11.43 52.98
N ASN A 8 -24.63 -11.60 54.08
CA ASN A 8 -24.64 -10.64 55.18
C ASN A 8 -23.32 -10.64 55.97
N ARG A 9 -22.63 -11.80 56.02
CA ARG A 9 -21.30 -11.85 56.65
C ARG A 9 -20.23 -11.17 55.78
N ALA A 10 -20.31 -11.32 54.46
CA ALA A 10 -19.40 -10.70 53.50
C ALA A 10 -19.55 -9.17 53.54
N THR A 11 -20.78 -8.66 53.52
CA THR A 11 -21.04 -7.21 53.56
C THR A 11 -20.58 -6.58 54.85
N LEU A 12 -20.82 -7.24 56.01
CA LEU A 12 -20.35 -6.80 57.34
C LEU A 12 -18.80 -6.77 57.41
N ALA A 13 -18.10 -7.72 56.77
CA ALA A 13 -16.65 -7.74 56.74
C ALA A 13 -16.07 -6.58 55.93
N ILE A 14 -16.74 -6.20 54.82
CA ILE A 14 -16.35 -5.07 53.96
C ILE A 14 -16.53 -3.74 54.71
N VAL A 15 -17.67 -3.54 55.39
CA VAL A 15 -18.01 -2.30 56.11
C VAL A 15 -17.13 -2.11 57.37
N ARG A 16 -16.67 -3.17 58.02
CA ARG A 16 -15.82 -3.09 59.21
C ARG A 16 -14.38 -2.62 58.96
N LYS A 17 -13.84 -2.83 57.74
CA LYS A 17 -12.50 -2.41 57.38
C LYS A 17 -12.47 -1.80 55.99
N PRO A 18 -13.06 -0.60 55.79
CA PRO A 18 -13.31 -0.02 54.47
C PRO A 18 -12.02 0.26 53.70
N VAL A 19 -10.96 0.70 54.37
CA VAL A 19 -9.67 1.00 53.72
C VAL A 19 -9.04 -0.26 53.11
N ARG A 20 -9.03 -1.37 53.85
CA ARG A 20 -8.46 -2.64 53.35
C ARG A 20 -9.28 -3.20 52.20
N SER A 21 -10.60 -3.17 52.31
CA SER A 21 -11.50 -3.61 51.24
C SER A 21 -11.43 -2.72 50.02
N GLY A 22 -11.27 -1.41 50.21
CA GLY A 22 -11.07 -0.46 49.11
C GLY A 22 -9.78 -0.70 48.34
N ILE A 23 -8.67 -0.99 49.04
CA ILE A 23 -7.40 -1.28 48.40
C ILE A 23 -7.49 -2.57 47.53
N ILE A 24 -8.10 -3.63 48.10
CA ILE A 24 -8.32 -4.87 47.38
C ILE A 24 -9.22 -4.67 46.16
N GLY A 25 -10.29 -3.91 46.31
CA GLY A 25 -11.19 -3.56 45.20
C GLY A 25 -10.51 -2.78 44.11
N LEU A 26 -9.65 -1.82 44.48
CA LEU A 26 -8.86 -1.03 43.52
C LEU A 26 -7.85 -1.92 42.76
N LEU A 27 -7.16 -2.81 43.45
CA LEU A 27 -6.24 -3.76 42.80
C LEU A 27 -6.97 -4.71 41.84
N MET A 28 -8.13 -5.23 42.24
CA MET A 28 -8.97 -6.06 41.38
C MET A 28 -9.45 -5.28 40.14
N LEU A 29 -9.87 -4.02 40.31
CA LEU A 29 -10.26 -3.16 39.22
C LEU A 29 -9.10 -2.94 38.24
N MET A 30 -7.90 -2.67 38.76
CA MET A 30 -6.70 -2.46 37.94
C MET A 30 -6.33 -3.71 37.13
N VAL A 31 -6.37 -4.88 37.74
CA VAL A 31 -6.13 -6.15 37.03
C VAL A 31 -7.20 -6.41 35.99
N PHE A 32 -8.46 -6.17 36.31
CA PHE A 32 -9.55 -6.37 35.36
C PHE A 32 -9.46 -5.43 34.16
N THR A 33 -9.15 -4.16 34.40
CA THR A 33 -8.93 -3.16 33.33
C THR A 33 -7.75 -3.55 32.44
N SER A 34 -6.67 -4.03 33.03
CA SER A 34 -5.51 -4.52 32.29
C SER A 34 -5.85 -5.71 31.39
N LEU A 35 -6.62 -6.68 31.89
CA LEU A 35 -7.06 -7.83 31.09
C LEU A 35 -7.96 -7.42 29.93
N VAL A 36 -8.90 -6.52 30.15
CA VAL A 36 -9.79 -6.00 29.09
C VAL A 36 -8.99 -5.26 28.03
N ALA A 37 -8.02 -4.45 28.44
CA ALA A 37 -7.13 -3.74 27.52
C ALA A 37 -6.31 -4.72 26.64
N GLN A 38 -5.78 -5.79 27.22
CA GLN A 38 -5.04 -6.83 26.48
C GLN A 38 -5.90 -7.52 25.42
N VAL A 39 -7.13 -7.88 25.76
CA VAL A 39 -8.06 -8.49 24.81
C VAL A 39 -8.38 -7.52 23.66
N GLY A 40 -8.60 -6.22 23.99
CA GLY A 40 -8.84 -5.20 22.98
C GLY A 40 -7.70 -5.03 21.99
N VAL A 41 -6.46 -4.96 22.47
CA VAL A 41 -5.26 -4.86 21.64
C VAL A 41 -5.09 -6.11 20.77
N SER A 42 -5.26 -7.30 21.34
CA SER A 42 -5.15 -8.55 20.59
C SER A 42 -6.18 -8.63 19.45
N THR A 43 -7.43 -8.24 19.72
CA THR A 43 -8.48 -8.24 18.70
C THR A 43 -8.21 -7.19 17.60
N ALA A 44 -7.69 -6.02 17.95
CA ALA A 44 -7.32 -5.00 16.99
C ALA A 44 -6.18 -5.45 16.07
N LEU A 45 -5.15 -6.09 16.62
CA LEU A 45 -4.04 -6.65 15.86
C LEU A 45 -4.48 -7.77 14.91
N GLN A 46 -5.37 -8.67 15.37
CA GLN A 46 -5.92 -9.71 14.51
C GLN A 46 -6.73 -9.13 13.35
N LYS A 47 -7.60 -8.16 13.60
CA LYS A 47 -8.34 -7.48 12.54
C LYS A 47 -7.43 -6.81 11.54
N MET A 48 -6.39 -6.11 12.03
CA MET A 48 -5.41 -5.46 11.17
C MET A 48 -4.64 -6.47 10.30
N SER A 49 -4.24 -7.61 10.87
CA SER A 49 -3.60 -8.71 10.15
C SER A 49 -4.52 -9.32 9.08
N ASP A 50 -5.78 -9.55 9.43
CA ASP A 50 -6.78 -10.08 8.50
C ASP A 50 -7.10 -9.09 7.36
N ASP A 51 -7.19 -7.80 7.66
CA ASP A 51 -7.44 -6.75 6.67
C ASP A 51 -6.24 -6.58 5.73
N ILE A 52 -5.02 -6.64 6.23
CA ILE A 52 -3.80 -6.66 5.43
C ILE A 52 -3.77 -7.92 4.54
N GLY A 53 -4.05 -9.08 5.10
CA GLY A 53 -4.07 -10.34 4.34
C GLY A 53 -5.14 -10.36 3.24
N ARG A 54 -6.28 -9.69 3.46
CA ARG A 54 -7.35 -9.57 2.45
C ARG A 54 -7.06 -8.51 1.40
N SER A 55 -6.45 -7.39 1.79
CA SER A 55 -6.15 -6.28 0.88
C SER A 55 -4.94 -6.57 0.00
N MET A 56 -3.90 -7.20 0.53
CA MET A 56 -2.70 -7.55 -0.25
C MET A 56 -2.87 -8.81 -1.10
N GLY A 57 -3.87 -9.64 -0.82
CA GLY A 57 -4.01 -10.96 -1.44
C GLY A 57 -2.83 -11.87 -1.07
N ILE A 58 -2.99 -13.17 -1.23
CA ILE A 58 -1.87 -14.12 -1.15
C ILE A 58 -1.24 -14.12 -2.54
N GLY A 59 -0.20 -13.30 -2.72
CA GLY A 59 0.53 -13.19 -3.95
C GLY A 59 2.02 -13.52 -3.76
N PHE A 60 2.69 -13.86 -4.85
CA PHE A 60 4.13 -13.93 -4.90
C PHE A 60 4.62 -13.16 -6.14
N THR A 61 5.73 -12.47 -5.99
CA THR A 61 6.39 -11.77 -7.08
C THR A 61 7.58 -12.59 -7.55
N VAL A 62 7.68 -12.80 -8.85
CA VAL A 62 8.84 -13.41 -9.46
C VAL A 62 9.65 -12.32 -10.14
N ASP A 63 10.78 -11.98 -9.55
CA ASP A 63 11.72 -11.06 -10.14
C ASP A 63 12.73 -11.84 -11.00
N THR A 64 12.91 -11.42 -12.25
CA THR A 64 13.84 -12.04 -13.19
C THR A 64 15.20 -11.32 -13.25
N GLY A 65 15.41 -10.34 -12.37
CA GLY A 65 16.66 -9.57 -12.30
C GLY A 65 16.96 -8.79 -13.59
N GLU A 66 18.23 -8.74 -13.96
CA GLU A 66 18.71 -7.99 -15.13
C GLU A 66 18.27 -8.57 -16.47
N ASN A 67 17.89 -9.86 -16.52
CA ASN A 67 17.41 -10.51 -17.75
C ASN A 67 15.88 -10.59 -17.75
N PRO A 68 15.19 -9.63 -18.37
CA PRO A 68 13.72 -9.63 -18.39
C PRO A 68 13.21 -10.87 -19.15
N ALA A 69 12.38 -11.66 -18.49
CA ALA A 69 11.69 -12.77 -19.13
C ALA A 69 10.80 -12.28 -20.27
N SER A 70 10.69 -13.04 -21.32
CA SER A 70 9.70 -12.77 -22.36
C SER A 70 8.28 -12.97 -21.80
N LEU A 71 7.28 -12.25 -22.32
CA LEU A 71 5.87 -12.45 -21.94
C LEU A 71 5.41 -13.91 -22.12
N LYS A 72 5.96 -14.62 -23.09
CA LYS A 72 5.66 -16.03 -23.35
C LYS A 72 6.17 -16.93 -22.20
N GLU A 73 7.34 -16.65 -21.68
CA GLU A 73 7.90 -17.38 -20.52
C GLU A 73 7.13 -17.04 -19.24
N ALA A 74 6.90 -15.75 -19.01
CA ALA A 74 6.14 -15.27 -17.87
C ALA A 74 4.71 -15.83 -17.85
N SER A 75 4.07 -16.03 -19.01
CA SER A 75 2.72 -16.60 -19.10
C SER A 75 2.59 -18.03 -18.58
N ARG A 76 3.70 -18.74 -18.35
CA ARG A 76 3.67 -20.07 -17.73
C ARG A 76 3.19 -20.00 -16.27
N PHE A 77 3.50 -18.92 -15.58
CA PHE A 77 3.09 -18.73 -14.18
C PHE A 77 1.57 -18.59 -14.01
N SER A 78 0.87 -18.03 -15.00
CA SER A 78 -0.60 -17.93 -14.97
C SER A 78 -1.33 -19.27 -15.06
N ARG A 79 -0.62 -20.34 -15.46
CA ARG A 79 -1.19 -21.70 -15.59
C ARG A 79 -1.00 -22.57 -14.36
N ILE A 80 -0.34 -22.04 -13.33
CA ILE A 80 -0.13 -22.79 -12.08
C ILE A 80 -1.48 -22.91 -11.36
N PRO A 81 -1.89 -24.13 -10.93
CA PRO A 81 -3.11 -24.30 -10.18
C PRO A 81 -3.12 -23.43 -8.91
N GLY A 82 -4.20 -22.70 -8.69
CA GLY A 82 -4.35 -21.79 -7.55
C GLY A 82 -3.97 -20.34 -7.86
N VAL A 83 -3.36 -20.04 -9.02
CA VAL A 83 -3.12 -18.66 -9.45
C VAL A 83 -4.41 -18.07 -10.02
N GLY A 84 -4.97 -17.06 -9.33
CA GLY A 84 -6.20 -16.39 -9.72
C GLY A 84 -5.99 -15.28 -10.75
N LYS A 85 -5.02 -14.39 -10.49
CA LYS A 85 -4.67 -13.26 -11.36
C LYS A 85 -3.17 -13.13 -11.47
N THR A 86 -2.69 -12.71 -12.64
CA THR A 86 -1.27 -12.49 -12.93
C THR A 86 -1.09 -11.10 -13.52
N VAL A 87 -0.15 -10.35 -12.97
CA VAL A 87 0.27 -9.05 -13.50
C VAL A 87 1.70 -9.18 -13.98
N TYR A 88 1.97 -8.61 -15.13
CA TYR A 88 3.32 -8.51 -15.65
C TYR A 88 3.76 -7.07 -15.58
N GLU A 89 4.91 -6.84 -14.97
CA GLU A 89 5.46 -5.51 -14.78
C GLU A 89 6.87 -5.43 -15.35
N ARG A 90 7.19 -4.27 -15.91
CA ARG A 90 8.54 -3.97 -16.43
C ARG A 90 8.88 -2.52 -16.15
N LYS A 91 9.94 -2.28 -15.42
CA LYS A 91 10.48 -0.95 -15.17
C LYS A 91 11.43 -0.56 -16.31
N THR A 92 11.30 0.67 -16.79
CA THR A 92 12.16 1.24 -17.81
C THR A 92 12.27 2.75 -17.65
N LEU A 93 13.25 3.36 -18.27
CA LEU A 93 13.39 4.80 -18.38
C LEU A 93 12.93 5.23 -19.77
N ALA A 94 12.23 6.36 -19.86
CA ALA A 94 11.81 6.96 -21.12
C ALA A 94 11.94 8.48 -21.06
N GLY A 95 12.30 9.09 -22.15
CA GLY A 95 12.16 10.53 -22.36
C GLY A 95 10.68 10.87 -22.54
N VAL A 96 10.28 12.06 -22.15
CA VAL A 96 8.93 12.59 -22.40
C VAL A 96 9.05 13.88 -23.19
N ASP A 97 8.54 13.87 -24.42
CA ASP A 97 8.56 15.06 -25.28
C ASP A 97 7.52 16.07 -24.80
N GLY A 98 7.99 17.32 -24.61
CA GLY A 98 7.12 18.44 -24.26
C GLY A 98 6.65 18.44 -22.80
N ALA A 99 7.24 17.62 -21.94
CA ALA A 99 6.97 17.63 -20.52
C ALA A 99 8.28 17.61 -19.70
N HIS A 100 8.25 18.25 -18.53
CA HIS A 100 9.38 18.33 -17.63
C HIS A 100 9.21 17.33 -16.49
N PRO A 101 10.20 16.46 -16.25
CA PRO A 101 10.20 15.59 -15.06
C PRO A 101 10.16 16.40 -13.78
N VAL A 102 9.37 15.97 -12.81
CA VAL A 102 9.35 16.57 -11.47
C VAL A 102 10.51 16.00 -10.68
N VAL A 103 11.46 16.85 -10.31
CA VAL A 103 12.56 16.46 -9.45
C VAL A 103 12.10 16.61 -8.00
N PRO A 104 12.20 15.57 -7.15
CA PRO A 104 11.87 15.68 -5.73
C PRO A 104 12.76 16.75 -5.06
N GLU A 105 12.16 17.60 -4.23
CA GLU A 105 12.85 18.71 -3.54
C GLU A 105 14.07 18.25 -2.72
N HIS A 106 14.10 16.99 -2.29
CA HIS A 106 15.14 16.37 -1.47
C HIS A 106 15.82 15.16 -2.14
N GLY A 107 15.67 15.01 -3.45
CA GLY A 107 16.27 13.91 -4.23
C GLY A 107 17.71 14.24 -4.66
N PRO A 108 18.54 13.21 -4.97
CA PRO A 108 19.84 13.43 -5.57
C PRO A 108 19.68 14.16 -6.91
N ARG A 109 20.52 15.17 -7.16
CA ARG A 109 20.57 15.83 -8.47
C ARG A 109 21.14 14.83 -9.47
N LEU A 110 20.30 14.39 -10.39
CA LEU A 110 20.71 13.53 -11.50
C LEU A 110 21.52 14.36 -12.52
N ASP A 111 22.53 13.73 -13.11
CA ASP A 111 23.29 14.34 -14.20
C ASP A 111 22.38 14.77 -15.33
N SER A 112 22.77 15.82 -16.06
CA SER A 112 21.96 16.51 -17.07
C SER A 112 21.38 15.60 -18.16
N GLY A 113 21.96 14.42 -18.40
CA GLY A 113 21.46 13.44 -19.36
C GLY A 113 20.27 12.61 -18.85
N LEU A 114 20.14 12.43 -17.53
CA LEU A 114 19.05 11.69 -16.89
C LEU A 114 17.91 12.60 -16.40
N SER A 115 18.15 13.92 -16.37
CA SER A 115 17.18 14.90 -15.89
C SER A 115 15.94 15.06 -16.81
N THR A 116 15.99 14.52 -18.02
CA THR A 116 14.88 14.54 -18.99
C THR A 116 14.13 13.20 -19.07
N GLN A 117 14.56 12.19 -18.32
CA GLN A 117 13.95 10.88 -18.34
C GLN A 117 13.04 10.67 -17.13
N VAL A 118 11.94 9.96 -17.35
CA VAL A 118 11.02 9.51 -16.31
C VAL A 118 11.07 8.01 -16.18
N SER A 119 10.91 7.53 -14.94
CA SER A 119 10.73 6.10 -14.70
C SER A 119 9.32 5.70 -15.12
N VAL A 120 9.24 4.72 -16.02
CA VAL A 120 7.99 4.17 -16.54
C VAL A 120 7.86 2.74 -16.08
N LEU A 121 6.77 2.44 -15.37
CA LEU A 121 6.36 1.09 -15.04
C LEU A 121 5.32 0.62 -16.05
N GLY A 122 5.73 -0.23 -16.98
CA GLY A 122 4.80 -0.96 -17.85
C GLY A 122 4.11 -2.05 -17.05
N THR A 123 2.78 -2.04 -17.02
CA THR A 123 1.98 -3.06 -16.33
C THR A 123 0.81 -3.51 -17.17
N THR A 124 0.39 -4.75 -17.00
CA THR A 124 -0.82 -5.27 -17.65
C THR A 124 -2.10 -4.92 -16.90
N ASP A 125 -2.02 -4.59 -15.60
CA ASP A 125 -3.15 -4.13 -14.79
C ASP A 125 -2.63 -3.28 -13.61
N SER A 126 -2.82 -1.98 -13.68
CA SER A 126 -2.33 -1.07 -12.64
C SER A 126 -3.09 -1.19 -11.32
N SER A 127 -4.30 -1.74 -11.32
CA SER A 127 -5.07 -1.93 -10.08
C SER A 127 -4.49 -3.02 -9.18
N LEU A 128 -3.65 -3.87 -9.74
CA LEU A 128 -3.01 -5.00 -9.06
C LEU A 128 -1.54 -4.74 -8.75
N SER A 129 -0.98 -3.59 -9.11
CA SER A 129 0.38 -3.24 -8.72
C SER A 129 0.48 -3.08 -7.20
N GLU A 130 1.64 -3.43 -6.64
CA GLU A 130 1.88 -3.44 -5.21
C GLU A 130 1.62 -2.08 -4.56
N GLU A 131 2.00 -1.01 -5.23
CA GLU A 131 1.85 0.36 -4.73
C GLU A 131 0.38 0.77 -4.58
N PHE A 132 -0.49 0.34 -5.50
CA PHE A 132 -1.93 0.59 -5.39
C PHE A 132 -2.60 -0.37 -4.40
N GLN A 133 -2.19 -1.63 -4.35
CA GLN A 133 -2.74 -2.61 -3.41
C GLN A 133 -2.37 -2.29 -1.95
N SER A 134 -1.16 -1.82 -1.71
CA SER A 134 -0.72 -1.40 -0.37
C SER A 134 -1.28 -0.04 0.08
N GLY A 135 -1.92 0.70 -0.84
CA GLY A 135 -2.43 2.04 -0.56
C GLY A 135 -1.36 3.14 -0.55
N LEU A 136 -0.13 2.84 -0.99
CA LEU A 136 0.93 3.83 -1.20
C LEU A 136 0.55 4.81 -2.30
N TYR A 137 -0.12 4.31 -3.35
CA TYR A 137 -0.71 5.12 -4.42
C TYR A 137 -2.22 5.09 -4.35
N ARG A 138 -2.82 6.23 -4.65
CA ARG A 138 -4.27 6.40 -4.72
C ARG A 138 -4.66 7.05 -6.03
N LEU A 139 -5.56 6.42 -6.76
CA LEU A 139 -6.13 7.01 -7.97
C LEU A 139 -7.06 8.16 -7.57
N GLU A 140 -6.79 9.37 -8.07
CA GLU A 140 -7.57 10.58 -7.79
C GLU A 140 -8.58 10.88 -8.90
N GLN A 141 -8.18 10.66 -10.15
CA GLN A 141 -9.01 10.95 -11.33
C GLN A 141 -8.83 9.87 -12.38
N GLY A 142 -9.87 9.64 -13.17
CA GLY A 142 -9.87 8.68 -14.26
C GLY A 142 -10.08 7.25 -13.80
N HIS A 143 -9.41 6.31 -14.44
CA HIS A 143 -9.55 4.87 -14.19
C HIS A 143 -8.20 4.15 -14.28
N HIS A 144 -8.11 2.99 -13.66
CA HIS A 144 -6.96 2.11 -13.78
C HIS A 144 -6.79 1.62 -15.22
N ILE A 145 -5.54 1.39 -15.61
CA ILE A 145 -5.24 0.79 -16.92
C ILE A 145 -5.24 -0.72 -16.80
N SER A 146 -5.76 -1.37 -17.84
CA SER A 146 -5.75 -2.83 -17.97
C SER A 146 -5.59 -3.22 -19.43
N GLY A 147 -4.97 -4.37 -19.67
CA GLY A 147 -4.76 -4.90 -21.02
C GLY A 147 -3.63 -4.20 -21.79
N ASN A 148 -3.71 -4.25 -23.13
CA ASN A 148 -2.66 -3.81 -24.04
C ASN A 148 -2.86 -2.40 -24.61
N GLY A 149 -3.64 -1.56 -23.95
CA GLY A 149 -3.90 -0.19 -24.39
C GLY A 149 -2.66 0.71 -24.26
N ARG A 150 -2.58 1.76 -25.10
CA ARG A 150 -1.56 2.81 -24.97
C ARG A 150 -2.02 3.88 -23.99
N ASN A 151 -2.33 3.46 -22.78
CA ASN A 151 -2.79 4.31 -21.70
C ASN A 151 -1.73 4.42 -20.61
N VAL A 152 -1.70 5.54 -19.90
CA VAL A 152 -0.76 5.79 -18.82
C VAL A 152 -1.49 6.41 -17.62
N LEU A 153 -1.04 6.05 -16.42
CA LEU A 153 -1.33 6.80 -15.21
C LEU A 153 -0.16 7.73 -14.92
N ILE A 154 -0.45 8.97 -14.56
CA ILE A 154 0.58 9.95 -14.23
C ILE A 154 0.42 10.43 -12.81
N HIS A 155 1.54 10.77 -12.17
CA HIS A 155 1.52 11.33 -10.83
C HIS A 155 0.92 12.73 -10.84
N ARG A 156 0.18 13.10 -9.81
CA ARG A 156 -0.48 14.42 -9.66
C ARG A 156 0.48 15.59 -9.84
N ASP A 157 1.68 15.49 -9.27
CA ASP A 157 2.64 16.61 -9.36
C ASP A 157 3.19 16.75 -10.77
N PHE A 158 3.42 15.64 -11.48
CA PHE A 158 3.79 15.67 -12.88
C PHE A 158 2.66 16.25 -13.75
N ALA A 159 1.41 15.87 -13.48
CA ALA A 159 0.24 16.42 -14.15
C ALA A 159 0.12 17.94 -13.96
N ARG A 160 0.30 18.39 -12.72
CA ARG A 160 0.21 19.82 -12.38
C ARG A 160 1.31 20.65 -13.02
N GLU A 161 2.57 20.20 -12.95
CA GLU A 161 3.72 20.90 -13.49
C GLU A 161 3.62 21.09 -15.01
N ASN A 162 3.06 20.10 -15.70
CA ASN A 162 2.98 20.07 -17.15
C ASN A 162 1.59 20.43 -17.71
N GLY A 163 0.65 20.85 -16.86
CA GLY A 163 -0.71 21.22 -17.28
C GLY A 163 -1.50 20.07 -17.92
N LEU A 164 -1.22 18.81 -17.49
CA LEU A 164 -1.83 17.62 -18.05
C LEU A 164 -3.10 17.23 -17.29
N SER A 165 -4.05 16.66 -17.99
CA SER A 165 -5.31 16.15 -17.45
C SER A 165 -5.64 14.78 -18.03
N VAL A 166 -6.65 14.11 -17.45
CA VAL A 166 -7.16 12.85 -18.02
C VAL A 166 -7.62 13.10 -19.45
N GLY A 167 -7.15 12.28 -20.37
CA GLY A 167 -7.39 12.41 -21.79
C GLY A 167 -6.26 13.10 -22.58
N SER A 168 -5.32 13.80 -21.91
CA SER A 168 -4.12 14.37 -22.53
C SER A 168 -3.28 13.28 -23.21
N THR A 169 -2.51 13.68 -24.22
CA THR A 169 -1.63 12.77 -24.95
C THR A 169 -0.19 13.13 -24.68
N LEU A 170 0.64 12.11 -24.41
CA LEU A 170 2.07 12.22 -24.19
C LEU A 170 2.83 11.42 -25.23
N ARG A 171 3.98 11.91 -25.65
CA ARG A 171 4.93 11.15 -26.46
C ARG A 171 6.07 10.69 -25.56
N LEU A 172 6.22 9.37 -25.48
CA LEU A 172 7.32 8.71 -24.78
C LEU A 172 8.37 8.29 -25.79
N SER A 173 9.61 8.65 -25.55
CA SER A 173 10.76 8.27 -26.37
C SER A 173 11.62 7.31 -25.58
N GLN A 174 11.84 6.12 -26.11
CA GLN A 174 12.69 5.08 -25.51
C GLN A 174 13.62 4.53 -26.58
N GLU A 175 14.94 4.72 -26.40
CA GLU A 175 15.95 4.34 -27.38
C GLU A 175 15.59 4.96 -28.77
N ASP A 176 15.31 4.15 -29.78
CA ASP A 176 14.91 4.59 -31.12
C ASP A 176 13.40 4.44 -31.40
N ARG A 177 12.58 4.33 -30.36
CA ARG A 177 11.13 4.11 -30.49
C ARG A 177 10.32 5.19 -29.80
N ASP A 178 9.51 5.88 -30.58
CA ASP A 178 8.51 6.80 -30.07
C ASP A 178 7.17 6.10 -29.91
N SER A 179 6.54 6.34 -28.76
CA SER A 179 5.20 5.82 -28.49
C SER A 179 4.30 6.95 -27.98
N THR A 180 3.16 7.09 -28.59
CA THR A 180 2.14 8.03 -28.14
C THR A 180 1.19 7.30 -27.18
N VAL A 181 1.02 7.85 -25.98
CA VAL A 181 0.17 7.31 -24.93
C VAL A 181 -0.85 8.34 -24.47
N ARG A 182 -2.00 7.89 -23.98
CA ARG A 182 -3.07 8.74 -23.47
C ARG A 182 -3.16 8.62 -21.95
N VAL A 183 -3.32 9.75 -21.28
CA VAL A 183 -3.53 9.79 -19.83
C VAL A 183 -4.92 9.24 -19.50
N ALA A 184 -4.96 8.07 -18.87
CA ALA A 184 -6.18 7.40 -18.41
C ALA A 184 -6.57 7.79 -16.99
N GLY A 185 -5.59 8.17 -16.16
CA GLY A 185 -5.85 8.62 -14.81
C GLY A 185 -4.67 9.33 -14.19
N ILE A 186 -4.97 9.98 -13.07
CA ILE A 186 -4.01 10.73 -12.24
C ILE A 186 -4.03 10.13 -10.86
N PHE A 187 -2.86 9.81 -10.33
CA PHE A 187 -2.71 9.25 -9.01
C PHE A 187 -1.85 10.12 -8.11
N SER A 188 -2.01 9.97 -6.82
CA SER A 188 -1.15 10.55 -5.79
C SER A 188 -0.55 9.45 -4.92
N GLY A 189 0.52 9.80 -4.22
CA GLY A 189 1.22 8.94 -3.29
C GLY A 189 2.63 9.45 -3.05
N ASN A 190 3.30 8.85 -2.08
CA ASN A 190 4.68 9.20 -1.82
C ASN A 190 5.57 8.42 -2.81
N VAL A 191 5.98 9.08 -3.87
CA VAL A 191 6.98 8.55 -4.79
C VAL A 191 8.31 8.55 -4.04
N GLN A 192 8.60 7.48 -3.32
CA GLN A 192 9.96 7.28 -2.83
C GLN A 192 10.85 7.18 -4.06
N ALA A 193 11.80 8.10 -4.19
CA ALA A 193 12.89 7.96 -5.13
C ALA A 193 13.51 6.59 -4.86
N GLN A 194 13.23 5.62 -5.74
CA GLN A 194 13.90 4.33 -5.66
C GLN A 194 15.37 4.62 -5.92
N SER A 195 16.14 4.64 -4.83
CA SER A 195 17.59 4.59 -4.94
C SER A 195 17.95 3.40 -5.83
N PRO A 196 18.76 3.56 -6.86
CA PRO A 196 19.39 2.42 -7.49
C PRO A 196 20.14 1.68 -6.38
N MET A 197 19.76 0.45 -6.10
CA MET A 197 20.56 -0.40 -5.22
C MET A 197 21.93 -0.60 -5.87
N PRO A 198 23.00 -0.62 -5.06
CA PRO A 198 24.36 -0.82 -5.52
C PRO A 198 24.56 -2.18 -6.18
#